data_ed57886d53344922fc8e5be4f02082b0
#
_entry.id   ed57886d53344922fc8e5be4f02082b0
#
_cell.length_a   1.000
_cell.length_b   1.000
_cell.length_c   1.000
_cell.angle_alpha   90.00
_cell.angle_beta   90.00
_cell.angle_gamma   90.00
#
_symmetry.space_group_name_H-M   'P 1'
#
loop_
_entity.id
_entity.type
_entity.pdbx_description
1 polymer ?
#
loop_
_entity_poly.entity_id
_entity_poly.type
_entity_poly.pdbx_seq_one_letter_code
_entity_poly.pdbx_strand_id
1 'polypeptide(L)'
;KAGSRLEVRRRIPLLPEGSLPDKEWEVFSWRAEGRAYNLAWRCRTCGRIGLVRVFAKGSEDIGRYAGRVFGRLEDHPVDGRRLWGVYGMVVRVPEGFRLEEHNLRTGHIRLVFREGNRELAVERVGLADIMLRERTLKEWFLGFFDKVLRDFEAPSFEGTSFLGHPGVRVFAPPKKLWKRPLFPTLNRVRRSRFLRGCVWHCADTNTIWAITTTSRDQEDFFVEEVVRDVSCHQGQAHQPGGDAQVPSDS
;
A
#
# COMPACT_ATOMS: atom_id res chain seq x y z
N LYS A 1 -39.55 -24.85 -10.43
CA LYS A 1 -39.10 -23.62 -9.74
C LYS A 1 -39.29 -22.47 -10.69
N ALA A 2 -40.25 -21.56 -10.43
CA ALA A 2 -40.40 -20.34 -11.20
C ALA A 2 -39.14 -19.51 -11.01
N GLY A 3 -38.34 -19.34 -12.06
CA GLY A 3 -37.16 -18.52 -12.05
C GLY A 3 -37.56 -17.07 -11.72
N SER A 4 -36.96 -16.45 -10.73
CA SER A 4 -37.24 -15.05 -10.43
C SER A 4 -36.87 -14.19 -11.64
N ARG A 5 -37.82 -13.37 -12.09
CA ARG A 5 -37.62 -12.51 -13.26
C ARG A 5 -36.59 -11.45 -12.94
N LEU A 6 -35.55 -11.33 -13.77
CA LEU A 6 -34.56 -10.28 -13.67
C LEU A 6 -35.20 -8.92 -14.01
N GLU A 7 -35.22 -8.00 -13.05
CA GLU A 7 -35.60 -6.60 -13.24
C GLU A 7 -34.36 -5.72 -13.24
N VAL A 8 -34.15 -4.95 -14.28
CA VAL A 8 -33.02 -4.01 -14.41
C VAL A 8 -33.56 -2.58 -14.46
N ARG A 9 -33.02 -1.71 -13.60
CA ARG A 9 -33.31 -0.27 -13.61
C ARG A 9 -32.03 0.49 -13.91
N ARG A 10 -32.06 1.35 -14.91
CA ARG A 10 -30.95 2.18 -15.36
C ARG A 10 -31.04 3.61 -14.80
N ARG A 11 -29.94 4.32 -14.81
CA ARG A 11 -29.83 5.74 -14.39
C ARG A 11 -30.42 5.99 -13.00
N ILE A 12 -29.99 5.18 -12.05
CA ILE A 12 -30.40 5.34 -10.64
C ILE A 12 -29.71 6.56 -10.05
N PRO A 13 -30.43 7.52 -9.44
CA PRO A 13 -29.87 8.77 -8.92
C PRO A 13 -29.19 8.56 -7.55
N LEU A 14 -28.15 7.71 -7.48
CA LEU A 14 -27.36 7.49 -6.27
C LEU A 14 -26.19 8.47 -6.13
N LEU A 15 -25.79 9.12 -7.22
CA LEU A 15 -24.74 10.12 -7.26
C LEU A 15 -25.28 11.42 -7.84
N PRO A 16 -24.90 12.58 -7.25
CA PRO A 16 -25.12 13.87 -7.87
C PRO A 16 -24.43 13.94 -9.24
N GLU A 17 -24.99 14.75 -10.13
CA GLU A 17 -24.38 15.06 -11.41
C GLU A 17 -23.01 15.72 -11.17
N GLY A 18 -21.97 15.31 -11.93
CA GLY A 18 -20.61 15.81 -11.74
C GLY A 18 -19.79 15.15 -10.62
N SER A 19 -20.33 14.18 -9.88
CA SER A 19 -19.59 13.48 -8.80
C SER A 19 -18.28 12.80 -9.27
N LEU A 20 -18.19 12.41 -10.54
CA LEU A 20 -17.02 11.78 -11.13
C LEU A 20 -16.66 12.49 -12.44
N PRO A 21 -16.05 13.69 -12.38
CA PRO A 21 -15.87 14.57 -13.53
C PRO A 21 -14.90 14.02 -14.59
N ASP A 22 -13.98 13.17 -14.19
CA ASP A 22 -12.97 12.51 -15.04
C ASP A 22 -13.48 11.20 -15.67
N LYS A 23 -14.78 10.86 -15.48
CA LYS A 23 -15.38 9.61 -15.91
C LYS A 23 -16.67 9.82 -16.67
N GLU A 24 -16.90 8.97 -17.67
CA GLU A 24 -18.22 8.71 -18.23
C GLU A 24 -18.82 7.55 -17.44
N TRP A 25 -19.94 7.75 -16.78
CA TRP A 25 -20.46 6.76 -15.86
C TRP A 25 -21.97 6.61 -15.92
N GLU A 26 -22.45 5.43 -15.52
CA GLU A 26 -23.87 5.14 -15.32
C GLU A 26 -24.07 4.28 -14.08
N VAL A 27 -25.05 4.63 -13.26
CA VAL A 27 -25.50 3.79 -12.14
C VAL A 27 -26.76 3.04 -12.56
N PHE A 28 -26.75 1.73 -12.36
CA PHE A 28 -27.91 0.87 -12.59
C PHE A 28 -28.06 -0.15 -11.48
N SER A 29 -29.29 -0.65 -11.30
CA SER A 29 -29.58 -1.73 -10.38
C SER A 29 -30.21 -2.91 -11.09
N TRP A 30 -30.04 -4.07 -10.51
CA TRP A 30 -30.82 -5.23 -10.89
C TRP A 30 -31.38 -5.92 -9.64
N ARG A 31 -32.52 -6.60 -9.83
CA ARG A 31 -33.19 -7.38 -8.81
C ARG A 31 -33.58 -8.74 -9.39
N ALA A 32 -33.27 -9.81 -8.67
CA ALA A 32 -33.70 -11.17 -8.92
C ALA A 32 -33.94 -11.86 -7.57
N GLU A 33 -33.22 -12.91 -7.22
CA GLU A 33 -33.18 -13.46 -5.85
C GLU A 33 -32.46 -12.56 -4.86
N GLY A 34 -31.68 -11.61 -5.34
CA GLY A 34 -30.99 -10.56 -4.59
C GLY A 34 -31.13 -9.22 -5.30
N ARG A 35 -30.53 -8.17 -4.71
CA ARG A 35 -30.47 -6.83 -5.29
C ARG A 35 -29.02 -6.38 -5.38
N ALA A 36 -28.64 -5.73 -6.49
CA ALA A 36 -27.35 -5.06 -6.57
C ALA A 36 -27.48 -3.67 -7.17
N TYR A 37 -26.69 -2.75 -6.67
CA TYR A 37 -26.38 -1.49 -7.32
C TYR A 37 -25.01 -1.58 -7.99
N ASN A 38 -24.92 -1.07 -9.20
CA ASN A 38 -23.73 -1.16 -10.04
C ASN A 38 -23.38 0.25 -10.52
N LEU A 39 -22.10 0.59 -10.49
CA LEU A 39 -21.53 1.74 -11.17
C LEU A 39 -20.63 1.21 -12.29
N ALA A 40 -20.98 1.48 -13.52
CA ALA A 40 -20.10 1.28 -14.67
C ALA A 40 -19.50 2.62 -15.06
N TRP A 41 -18.22 2.66 -15.37
CA TRP A 41 -17.56 3.88 -15.83
C TRP A 41 -16.51 3.59 -16.89
N ARG A 42 -16.24 4.62 -17.69
CA ARG A 42 -15.08 4.71 -18.56
C ARG A 42 -14.24 5.91 -18.12
N CYS A 43 -12.97 5.67 -17.82
CA CYS A 43 -12.06 6.74 -17.49
C CYS A 43 -11.71 7.57 -18.72
N ARG A 44 -11.84 8.91 -18.65
CA ARG A 44 -11.49 9.82 -19.73
C ARG A 44 -10.00 9.96 -19.94
N THR A 45 -9.20 9.71 -18.88
CA THR A 45 -7.74 9.83 -18.92
C THR A 45 -7.06 8.63 -19.59
N CYS A 46 -7.44 7.40 -19.21
CA CYS A 46 -6.77 6.19 -19.70
C CYS A 46 -7.66 5.27 -20.55
N GLY A 47 -8.94 5.60 -20.72
CA GLY A 47 -9.89 4.81 -21.51
C GLY A 47 -10.34 3.49 -20.87
N ARG A 48 -9.85 3.14 -19.68
CA ARG A 48 -10.24 1.91 -18.96
C ARG A 48 -11.72 1.93 -18.62
N ILE A 49 -12.33 0.76 -18.71
CA ILE A 49 -13.71 0.53 -18.27
C ILE A 49 -13.65 -0.23 -16.96
N GLY A 50 -14.44 0.19 -15.98
CA GLY A 50 -14.57 -0.47 -14.70
C GLY A 50 -16.02 -0.68 -14.31
N LEU A 51 -16.25 -1.65 -13.42
CA LEU A 51 -17.54 -1.96 -12.83
C LEU A 51 -17.37 -2.21 -11.34
N VAL A 52 -18.07 -1.44 -10.52
CA VAL A 52 -18.21 -1.69 -9.09
C VAL A 52 -19.63 -2.15 -8.81
N ARG A 53 -19.76 -3.21 -8.02
CA ARG A 53 -21.03 -3.76 -7.60
C ARG A 53 -21.13 -3.79 -6.09
N VAL A 54 -22.24 -3.27 -5.56
CA VAL A 54 -22.64 -3.41 -4.17
C VAL A 54 -23.87 -4.32 -4.12
N PHE A 55 -23.73 -5.46 -3.45
CA PHE A 55 -24.74 -6.50 -3.41
C PHE A 55 -25.44 -6.53 -2.05
N ALA A 56 -26.77 -6.62 -2.04
CA ALA A 56 -27.60 -6.81 -0.86
C ALA A 56 -28.12 -8.23 -0.75
N LYS A 57 -28.06 -8.79 0.45
CA LYS A 57 -28.80 -10.00 0.78
C LYS A 57 -30.20 -9.61 1.31
N GLY A 58 -31.22 -10.25 0.73
CA GLY A 58 -32.59 -10.04 1.20
C GLY A 58 -33.15 -8.64 0.89
N SER A 59 -33.83 -8.05 1.88
CA SER A 59 -34.54 -6.78 1.77
C SER A 59 -33.76 -5.56 2.22
N GLU A 60 -32.47 -5.67 2.51
CA GLU A 60 -31.62 -4.56 2.99
C GLU A 60 -31.63 -3.40 2.00
N ASP A 61 -31.88 -2.18 2.50
CA ASP A 61 -31.72 -0.96 1.71
C ASP A 61 -30.26 -0.49 1.76
N ILE A 62 -29.52 -0.88 0.75
CA ILE A 62 -28.11 -0.52 0.59
C ILE A 62 -27.87 0.67 -0.35
N GLY A 63 -28.92 1.37 -0.79
CA GLY A 63 -28.80 2.48 -1.76
C GLY A 63 -27.88 3.58 -1.26
N ARG A 64 -28.06 4.04 0.00
CA ARG A 64 -27.20 5.05 0.63
C ARG A 64 -25.74 4.59 0.77
N TYR A 65 -25.54 3.32 1.10
CA TYR A 65 -24.19 2.74 1.20
C TYR A 65 -23.53 2.66 -0.19
N ALA A 66 -24.25 2.18 -1.20
CA ALA A 66 -23.77 2.14 -2.58
C ALA A 66 -23.38 3.53 -3.09
N GLY A 67 -24.22 4.55 -2.85
CA GLY A 67 -23.89 5.94 -3.20
C GLY A 67 -22.60 6.44 -2.58
N ARG A 68 -22.37 6.15 -1.28
CA ARG A 68 -21.10 6.51 -0.61
C ARG A 68 -19.88 5.78 -1.19
N VAL A 69 -20.02 4.51 -1.53
CA VAL A 69 -18.94 3.73 -2.15
C VAL A 69 -18.62 4.28 -3.54
N PHE A 70 -19.65 4.52 -4.34
CA PHE A 70 -19.48 5.01 -5.71
C PHE A 70 -18.92 6.44 -5.77
N GLY A 71 -19.36 7.33 -4.86
CA GLY A 71 -18.90 8.72 -4.81
C GLY A 71 -17.44 8.88 -4.34
N ARG A 72 -16.84 7.82 -3.80
CA ARG A 72 -15.43 7.79 -3.39
C ARG A 72 -14.54 7.00 -4.35
N LEU A 73 -15.03 6.73 -5.56
CA LEU A 73 -14.27 5.99 -6.55
C LEU A 73 -13.13 6.85 -7.11
N GLU A 74 -11.93 6.40 -6.84
CA GLU A 74 -10.70 6.93 -7.44
C GLU A 74 -10.06 5.81 -8.26
N ASP A 75 -9.80 6.04 -9.56
CA ASP A 75 -9.10 5.09 -10.44
C ASP A 75 -7.75 5.63 -10.91
N HIS A 76 -7.47 6.89 -10.62
CA HIS A 76 -6.16 7.54 -10.77
C HIS A 76 -5.78 8.27 -9.49
N PRO A 77 -4.52 8.22 -9.07
CA PRO A 77 -4.06 9.00 -7.95
C PRO A 77 -4.07 10.49 -8.30
N VAL A 78 -4.60 11.32 -7.40
CA VAL A 78 -4.61 12.78 -7.57
C VAL A 78 -3.23 13.37 -7.32
N ASP A 79 -2.43 12.70 -6.49
CA ASP A 79 -1.11 13.13 -6.01
C ASP A 79 0.07 12.33 -6.61
N GLY A 80 -0.17 11.59 -7.70
CA GLY A 80 0.84 10.71 -8.31
C GLY A 80 1.19 9.46 -7.47
N ARG A 81 0.37 9.12 -6.46
CA ARG A 81 0.56 7.97 -5.58
C ARG A 81 -0.63 7.01 -5.62
N ARG A 82 -0.38 5.75 -5.90
CA ARG A 82 -1.41 4.70 -5.94
C ARG A 82 -1.65 4.12 -4.55
N LEU A 83 -2.91 4.06 -4.14
CA LEU A 83 -3.33 3.42 -2.91
C LEU A 83 -3.38 1.90 -3.09
N TRP A 84 -2.69 1.19 -2.21
CA TRP A 84 -2.72 -0.27 -2.10
C TRP A 84 -3.33 -0.67 -0.76
N GLY A 85 -4.49 -1.32 -0.81
CA GLY A 85 -5.21 -1.81 0.38
C GLY A 85 -5.36 -3.32 0.33
N VAL A 86 -4.73 -4.05 1.27
CA VAL A 86 -4.77 -5.51 1.31
C VAL A 86 -4.83 -5.98 2.77
N TYR A 87 -5.90 -6.67 3.15
CA TYR A 87 -6.08 -7.25 4.49
C TYR A 87 -5.72 -6.31 5.65
N GLY A 88 -6.18 -5.06 5.60
CA GLY A 88 -5.90 -4.04 6.62
C GLY A 88 -4.52 -3.38 6.52
N MET A 89 -3.68 -3.79 5.58
CA MET A 89 -2.49 -3.04 5.18
C MET A 89 -2.91 -1.97 4.16
N VAL A 90 -2.59 -0.72 4.42
CA VAL A 90 -2.85 0.39 3.50
C VAL A 90 -1.55 1.18 3.32
N VAL A 91 -1.14 1.35 2.06
CA VAL A 91 0.07 2.09 1.71
C VAL A 91 -0.14 2.85 0.39
N ARG A 92 0.38 4.06 0.30
CA ARG A 92 0.46 4.83 -0.95
C ARG A 92 1.85 4.70 -1.55
N VAL A 93 1.91 4.28 -2.79
CA VAL A 93 3.15 4.05 -3.53
C VAL A 93 3.15 4.94 -4.77
N PRO A 94 4.24 5.66 -5.09
CA PRO A 94 4.31 6.48 -6.29
C PRO A 94 3.94 5.73 -7.55
N GLU A 95 3.32 6.42 -8.50
CA GLU A 95 2.74 5.83 -9.71
C GLU A 95 3.77 5.12 -10.61
N GLY A 96 5.03 5.55 -10.59
CA GLY A 96 6.13 4.93 -11.34
C GLY A 96 6.44 3.50 -10.89
N PHE A 97 6.16 3.17 -9.64
CA PHE A 97 6.38 1.83 -9.10
C PHE A 97 5.31 0.85 -9.56
N ARG A 98 5.72 -0.33 -10.02
CA ARG A 98 4.84 -1.43 -10.42
C ARG A 98 4.97 -2.58 -9.45
N LEU A 99 3.84 -3.17 -9.05
CA LEU A 99 3.85 -4.40 -8.24
C LEU A 99 4.44 -5.54 -9.08
N GLU A 100 5.52 -6.15 -8.59
CA GLU A 100 6.17 -7.30 -9.23
C GLU A 100 5.95 -8.60 -8.47
N GLU A 101 6.00 -8.54 -7.13
CA GLU A 101 5.80 -9.72 -6.30
C GLU A 101 4.81 -9.44 -5.18
N HIS A 102 4.04 -10.43 -4.81
CA HIS A 102 3.18 -10.38 -3.64
C HIS A 102 3.14 -11.72 -2.91
N ASN A 103 3.01 -11.66 -1.60
CA ASN A 103 2.71 -12.79 -0.74
C ASN A 103 1.60 -12.37 0.22
N LEU A 104 0.46 -13.06 0.17
CA LEU A 104 -0.75 -12.72 0.94
C LEU A 104 -1.11 -13.89 1.87
N ARG A 105 -0.15 -14.36 2.65
CA ARG A 105 -0.36 -15.46 3.61
C ARG A 105 -0.91 -14.91 4.91
N THR A 106 -1.73 -15.71 5.58
CA THR A 106 -2.17 -15.41 6.94
C THR A 106 -0.96 -15.15 7.85
N GLY A 107 -0.95 -14.02 8.52
CA GLY A 107 0.14 -13.59 9.40
C GLY A 107 1.35 -12.95 8.70
N HIS A 108 1.47 -13.01 7.38
CA HIS A 108 2.55 -12.31 6.65
C HIS A 108 2.08 -11.83 5.28
N ILE A 109 1.97 -10.52 5.16
CA ILE A 109 1.66 -9.85 3.89
C ILE A 109 2.93 -9.15 3.41
N ARG A 110 3.29 -9.40 2.15
CA ARG A 110 4.43 -8.78 1.49
C ARG A 110 4.03 -8.30 0.11
N LEU A 111 4.33 -7.04 -0.19
CA LEU A 111 4.21 -6.46 -1.53
C LEU A 111 5.58 -5.93 -1.96
N VAL A 112 6.02 -6.25 -3.15
CA VAL A 112 7.27 -5.76 -3.73
C VAL A 112 6.97 -4.97 -4.99
N PHE A 113 7.41 -3.74 -5.00
CA PHE A 113 7.25 -2.84 -6.12
C PHE A 113 8.62 -2.49 -6.73
N ARG A 114 8.65 -2.22 -8.03
CA ARG A 114 9.86 -1.80 -8.71
C ARG A 114 9.62 -0.63 -9.66
N GLU A 115 10.59 0.27 -9.68
CA GLU A 115 10.72 1.36 -10.63
C GLU A 115 12.19 1.44 -11.09
N GLY A 116 12.45 1.08 -12.34
CA GLY A 116 13.81 1.04 -12.86
C GLY A 116 14.75 0.17 -12.01
N ASN A 117 15.72 0.81 -11.34
CA ASN A 117 16.67 0.14 -10.45
C ASN A 117 16.29 0.23 -8.95
N ARG A 118 15.19 0.88 -8.61
CA ARG A 118 14.68 1.00 -7.25
C ARG A 118 13.71 -0.13 -6.97
N GLU A 119 13.80 -0.70 -5.79
CA GLU A 119 12.86 -1.71 -5.29
C GLU A 119 12.33 -1.25 -3.94
N LEU A 120 11.04 -1.36 -3.75
CA LEU A 120 10.33 -1.09 -2.51
C LEU A 120 9.63 -2.35 -2.07
N ALA A 121 9.94 -2.84 -0.87
CA ALA A 121 9.19 -3.93 -0.24
C ALA A 121 8.44 -3.41 0.98
N VAL A 122 7.16 -3.73 1.06
CA VAL A 122 6.28 -3.43 2.19
C VAL A 122 5.85 -4.74 2.81
N GLU A 123 6.20 -4.94 4.07
CA GLU A 123 5.91 -6.16 4.81
C GLU A 123 5.14 -5.86 6.08
N ARG A 124 4.10 -6.65 6.35
CA ARG A 124 3.33 -6.64 7.59
C ARG A 124 3.28 -8.05 8.15
N VAL A 125 3.85 -8.24 9.32
CA VAL A 125 3.95 -9.53 10.01
C VAL A 125 3.11 -9.47 11.28
N GLY A 126 2.15 -10.40 11.43
CA GLY A 126 1.31 -10.52 12.61
C GLY A 126 1.99 -11.24 13.76
N LEU A 127 1.32 -11.26 14.93
CA LEU A 127 1.78 -11.92 16.15
C LEU A 127 3.11 -11.33 16.67
N ALA A 128 3.21 -10.01 16.63
CA ALA A 128 4.41 -9.27 17.03
C ALA A 128 4.82 -9.58 18.48
N ASP A 129 3.87 -9.72 19.39
CA ASP A 129 4.08 -10.10 20.80
C ASP A 129 4.82 -11.44 20.95
N ILE A 130 4.52 -12.41 20.08
CA ILE A 130 5.22 -13.70 20.05
C ILE A 130 6.60 -13.54 19.40
N MET A 131 6.66 -12.85 18.27
CA MET A 131 7.89 -12.67 17.49
C MET A 131 8.96 -11.87 18.25
N LEU A 132 8.53 -10.93 19.11
CA LEU A 132 9.40 -10.04 19.89
C LEU A 132 9.54 -10.43 21.35
N ARG A 133 8.98 -11.56 21.81
CA ARG A 133 9.00 -11.97 23.23
C ARG A 133 10.40 -11.99 23.82
N GLU A 134 11.38 -12.51 23.08
CA GLU A 134 12.77 -12.66 23.49
C GLU A 134 13.76 -11.99 22.51
N ARG A 135 13.25 -11.08 21.69
CA ARG A 135 14.04 -10.44 20.62
C ARG A 135 13.69 -8.96 20.49
N THR A 136 14.69 -8.17 20.24
CA THR A 136 14.51 -6.79 19.81
C THR A 136 14.05 -6.71 18.34
N LEU A 137 13.52 -5.58 17.91
CA LEU A 137 13.22 -5.33 16.48
C LEU A 137 14.46 -5.51 15.58
N LYS A 138 15.64 -5.16 16.08
CA LYS A 138 16.91 -5.35 15.40
C LYS A 138 17.20 -6.84 15.16
N GLU A 139 17.12 -7.66 16.20
CA GLU A 139 17.37 -9.10 16.12
C GLU A 139 16.35 -9.80 15.25
N TRP A 140 15.07 -9.38 15.35
CA TRP A 140 14.02 -9.88 14.49
C TRP A 140 14.33 -9.55 13.02
N PHE A 141 14.71 -8.30 12.71
CA PHE A 141 15.04 -7.88 11.35
C PHE A 141 16.21 -8.68 10.76
N LEU A 142 17.28 -8.87 11.55
CA LEU A 142 18.44 -9.64 11.12
C LEU A 142 18.08 -11.10 10.77
N GLY A 143 17.24 -11.72 11.57
CA GLY A 143 16.79 -13.10 11.31
C GLY A 143 15.78 -13.19 10.16
N PHE A 144 14.82 -12.25 10.08
CA PHE A 144 13.78 -12.27 9.07
C PHE A 144 14.32 -11.96 7.66
N PHE A 145 15.27 -11.04 7.56
CA PHE A 145 15.90 -10.62 6.31
C PHE A 145 17.27 -11.26 6.05
N ASP A 146 17.62 -12.37 6.72
CA ASP A 146 18.94 -13.00 6.61
C ASP A 146 19.37 -13.24 5.15
N LYS A 147 18.43 -13.73 4.32
CA LYS A 147 18.66 -14.02 2.90
C LYS A 147 18.91 -12.75 2.09
N VAL A 148 18.16 -11.68 2.37
CA VAL A 148 18.32 -10.40 1.69
C VAL A 148 19.65 -9.77 2.09
N LEU A 149 19.99 -9.81 3.38
CA LEU A 149 21.18 -9.20 3.94
C LEU A 149 22.49 -9.86 3.48
N ARG A 150 22.44 -11.04 2.88
CA ARG A 150 23.65 -11.70 2.34
C ARG A 150 24.38 -10.88 1.27
N ASP A 151 23.67 -10.00 0.57
CA ASP A 151 24.24 -9.14 -0.47
C ASP A 151 24.78 -7.80 0.06
N PHE A 152 24.58 -7.53 1.36
CA PHE A 152 24.95 -6.28 2.02
C PHE A 152 26.03 -6.49 3.08
N GLU A 153 26.77 -5.42 3.42
CA GLU A 153 27.61 -5.36 4.63
C GLU A 153 26.72 -5.40 5.89
N ALA A 154 27.31 -5.49 7.05
CA ALA A 154 26.58 -5.50 8.30
C ALA A 154 25.71 -4.23 8.43
N PRO A 155 24.39 -4.36 8.64
CA PRO A 155 23.50 -3.22 8.72
C PRO A 155 23.74 -2.41 10.00
N SER A 156 23.64 -1.09 9.89
CA SER A 156 23.53 -0.18 11.03
C SER A 156 22.07 0.04 11.39
N PHE A 157 21.81 0.29 12.68
CA PHE A 157 20.49 0.50 13.24
C PHE A 157 20.47 1.78 14.08
N GLU A 158 19.44 2.59 13.90
CA GLU A 158 19.17 3.79 14.67
C GLU A 158 17.77 3.69 15.28
N GLY A 159 17.67 3.84 16.61
CA GLY A 159 16.38 3.86 17.31
C GLY A 159 15.61 5.12 16.99
N THR A 160 14.32 4.99 16.66
CA THR A 160 13.44 6.10 16.30
C THR A 160 11.97 5.74 16.54
N SER A 161 11.05 6.57 16.10
CA SER A 161 9.61 6.23 16.08
C SER A 161 9.03 6.44 14.70
N PHE A 162 8.07 5.59 14.33
CA PHE A 162 7.31 5.70 13.09
C PHE A 162 5.83 5.67 13.43
N LEU A 163 5.09 6.66 12.96
CA LEU A 163 3.63 6.75 13.15
C LEU A 163 3.22 6.65 14.64
N GLY A 164 4.06 7.17 15.54
CA GLY A 164 3.83 7.10 16.99
C GLY A 164 4.27 5.80 17.65
N HIS A 165 4.79 4.84 16.91
CA HIS A 165 5.26 3.56 17.44
C HIS A 165 6.79 3.50 17.54
N PRO A 166 7.36 2.82 18.56
CA PRO A 166 8.80 2.60 18.66
C PRO A 166 9.29 1.75 17.48
N GLY A 167 10.42 2.14 16.90
CA GLY A 167 10.96 1.50 15.71
C GLY A 167 12.46 1.68 15.57
N VAL A 168 13.00 1.13 14.50
CA VAL A 168 14.40 1.25 14.11
C VAL A 168 14.53 1.60 12.63
N ARG A 169 15.40 2.53 12.33
CA ARG A 169 15.87 2.82 10.98
C ARG A 169 17.04 1.89 10.67
N VAL A 170 17.08 1.35 9.48
CA VAL A 170 18.10 0.40 9.02
C VAL A 170 18.82 0.96 7.80
N PHE A 171 20.13 0.83 7.77
CA PHE A 171 20.94 1.12 6.60
C PHE A 171 22.01 0.04 6.42
N ALA A 172 22.12 -0.49 5.21
CA ALA A 172 23.16 -1.45 4.85
C ALA A 172 23.78 -1.11 3.48
N PRO A 173 25.09 -0.84 3.42
CA PRO A 173 25.79 -0.65 2.17
C PRO A 173 25.99 -1.99 1.44
N PRO A 174 26.18 -1.97 0.10
CA PRO A 174 26.47 -3.17 -0.65
C PRO A 174 27.82 -3.77 -0.24
N LYS A 175 27.92 -5.10 -0.22
CA LYS A 175 29.20 -5.79 -0.03
C LYS A 175 30.20 -5.36 -1.10
N LYS A 176 31.36 -4.90 -0.67
CA LYS A 176 32.47 -4.61 -1.58
C LYS A 176 32.96 -5.92 -2.20
N LEU A 177 32.90 -6.02 -3.51
CA LEU A 177 33.46 -7.14 -4.26
C LEU A 177 34.99 -7.04 -4.24
N TRP A 178 35.62 -7.59 -3.21
CA TRP A 178 37.05 -7.84 -3.26
C TRP A 178 37.30 -8.98 -4.23
N LYS A 179 37.88 -8.61 -5.40
CA LYS A 179 38.59 -9.45 -6.36
C LYS A 179 38.12 -10.91 -6.47
N ARG A 180 37.05 -11.14 -7.24
CA ARG A 180 36.87 -12.43 -7.92
C ARG A 180 37.01 -12.22 -9.41
N PRO A 181 37.84 -13.07 -10.09
CA PRO A 181 38.16 -12.87 -11.50
C PRO A 181 37.00 -13.26 -12.41
N LEU A 182 36.79 -12.46 -13.44
CA LEU A 182 36.54 -12.80 -14.84
C LEU A 182 35.19 -13.39 -15.28
N PHE A 183 34.08 -13.31 -14.58
CA PHE A 183 32.80 -13.56 -15.27
C PHE A 183 31.78 -12.45 -14.96
N PRO A 184 31.35 -11.68 -15.99
CA PRO A 184 30.30 -10.67 -15.83
C PRO A 184 28.93 -11.39 -15.84
N THR A 185 28.49 -11.88 -14.71
CA THR A 185 27.14 -12.43 -14.59
C THR A 185 26.15 -11.32 -14.27
N LEU A 186 24.92 -11.44 -14.77
CA LEU A 186 23.75 -10.57 -14.53
C LEU A 186 23.52 -10.21 -13.02
N ASN A 187 24.02 -11.02 -12.09
CA ASN A 187 24.03 -10.78 -10.66
C ASN A 187 24.87 -9.56 -10.21
N ARG A 188 25.76 -9.05 -11.05
CA ARG A 188 26.62 -7.88 -10.71
C ARG A 188 25.80 -6.59 -10.58
N VAL A 189 24.70 -6.45 -11.30
CA VAL A 189 23.84 -5.26 -11.28
C VAL A 189 23.03 -5.17 -9.96
N ARG A 190 22.65 -6.29 -9.34
CA ARG A 190 21.97 -6.32 -8.04
C ARG A 190 22.88 -5.96 -6.87
N ARG A 191 24.19 -6.20 -6.98
CA ARG A 191 25.17 -6.08 -5.87
C ARG A 191 25.68 -4.67 -5.57
N SER A 192 25.24 -3.66 -6.31
CA SER A 192 25.65 -2.27 -6.10
C SER A 192 24.53 -1.40 -5.55
N ARG A 193 23.65 -1.98 -4.73
CA ARG A 193 22.52 -1.25 -4.16
C ARG A 193 22.70 -1.09 -2.66
N PHE A 194 22.31 0.07 -2.15
CA PHE A 194 22.16 0.33 -0.73
C PHE A 194 20.78 -0.14 -0.28
N LEU A 195 20.67 -0.72 0.91
CA LEU A 195 19.41 -1.05 1.55
C LEU A 195 19.12 -0.01 2.63
N ARG A 196 17.92 0.54 2.61
CA ARG A 196 17.33 1.34 3.67
C ARG A 196 16.06 0.70 4.17
N GLY A 197 15.78 0.83 5.44
CA GLY A 197 14.58 0.25 6.02
C GLY A 197 14.05 1.04 7.20
N CYS A 198 12.73 1.00 7.36
CA CYS A 198 12.01 1.46 8.53
C CYS A 198 11.22 0.29 9.08
N VAL A 199 11.47 -0.05 10.35
CA VAL A 199 10.85 -1.20 11.01
C VAL A 199 10.25 -0.74 12.32
N TRP A 200 8.98 -1.07 12.58
CA TRP A 200 8.33 -0.71 13.84
C TRP A 200 7.34 -1.77 14.30
N HIS A 201 7.04 -1.74 15.57
CA HIS A 201 6.00 -2.56 16.20
C HIS A 201 4.76 -1.71 16.43
N CYS A 202 3.65 -2.05 15.77
CA CYS A 202 2.34 -1.49 16.06
C CYS A 202 1.64 -2.38 17.10
N ALA A 203 1.57 -1.90 18.34
CA ALA A 203 0.93 -2.64 19.44
C ALA A 203 -0.59 -2.75 19.24
N ASP A 204 -1.23 -1.73 18.66
CA ASP A 204 -2.68 -1.68 18.45
C ASP A 204 -3.20 -2.83 17.56
N THR A 205 -2.39 -3.26 16.61
CA THR A 205 -2.73 -4.36 15.69
C THR A 205 -1.89 -5.62 15.91
N ASN A 206 -1.01 -5.61 16.90
CA ASN A 206 -0.07 -6.70 17.20
C ASN A 206 0.71 -7.13 15.94
N THR A 207 1.31 -6.14 15.25
CA THR A 207 2.02 -6.37 13.98
C THR A 207 3.39 -5.71 13.96
N ILE A 208 4.34 -6.35 13.29
CA ILE A 208 5.60 -5.72 12.89
C ILE A 208 5.45 -5.26 11.44
N TRP A 209 5.82 -4.02 11.20
CA TRP A 209 5.92 -3.45 9.88
C TRP A 209 7.38 -3.30 9.50
N ALA A 210 7.71 -3.67 8.28
CA ALA A 210 9.02 -3.44 7.70
C ALA A 210 8.85 -2.90 6.28
N ILE A 211 9.30 -1.69 6.06
CA ILE A 211 9.36 -1.09 4.72
C ILE A 211 10.82 -0.95 4.37
N THR A 212 11.23 -1.59 3.29
CA THR A 212 12.62 -1.55 2.84
C THR A 212 12.70 -1.08 1.40
N THR A 213 13.73 -0.32 1.11
CA THR A 213 14.08 0.09 -0.26
C THR A 213 15.48 -0.37 -0.60
N THR A 214 15.69 -0.74 -1.86
CA THR A 214 17.03 -0.90 -2.39
C THR A 214 17.20 0.03 -3.58
N SER A 215 18.27 0.82 -3.58
CA SER A 215 18.61 1.80 -4.61
C SER A 215 20.10 1.82 -4.87
N ARG A 216 20.54 2.33 -6.05
CA ARG A 216 21.95 2.62 -6.30
C ARG A 216 22.41 3.94 -5.70
N ASP A 217 21.46 4.79 -5.37
CA ASP A 217 21.71 6.05 -4.70
C ASP A 217 21.76 5.85 -3.19
N GLN A 218 22.88 6.23 -2.58
CA GLN A 218 23.05 6.17 -1.14
C GLN A 218 22.16 7.18 -0.41
N GLU A 219 21.81 8.28 -1.03
CA GLU A 219 21.01 9.36 -0.43
C GLU A 219 19.51 9.22 -0.73
N ASP A 220 19.08 8.07 -1.26
CA ASP A 220 17.67 7.81 -1.53
C ASP A 220 16.88 7.54 -0.24
N PHE A 221 16.30 8.60 0.35
CA PHE A 221 15.47 8.55 1.56
C PHE A 221 13.99 8.23 1.28
N PHE A 222 13.69 7.72 0.12
CA PHE A 222 12.32 7.42 -0.33
C PHE A 222 11.52 6.51 0.63
N VAL A 223 12.19 5.60 1.35
CA VAL A 223 11.54 4.73 2.33
C VAL A 223 10.76 5.53 3.40
N GLU A 224 11.29 6.67 3.82
CA GLU A 224 10.66 7.51 4.85
C GLU A 224 9.42 8.24 4.33
N GLU A 225 9.40 8.59 3.05
CA GLU A 225 8.22 9.16 2.40
C GLU A 225 7.09 8.13 2.35
N VAL A 226 7.39 6.88 1.99
CA VAL A 226 6.40 5.80 1.96
C VAL A 226 5.84 5.52 3.34
N VAL A 227 6.68 5.55 4.40
CA VAL A 227 6.22 5.33 5.78
C VAL A 227 5.16 6.35 6.21
N ARG A 228 5.29 7.62 5.80
CA ARG A 228 4.28 8.66 6.13
C ARG A 228 2.92 8.37 5.53
N ASP A 229 2.88 7.63 4.45
CA ASP A 229 1.67 7.29 3.70
C ASP A 229 1.12 5.89 4.04
N VAL A 230 1.62 5.29 5.12
CA VAL A 230 1.10 4.02 5.66
C VAL A 230 0.04 4.27 6.71
N SER A 231 -1.01 3.47 6.70
CA SER A 231 -1.93 3.35 7.82
C SER A 231 -1.77 1.97 8.45
N CYS A 232 -1.21 1.91 9.66
CA CYS A 232 -0.97 0.64 10.36
C CYS A 232 -2.14 0.21 11.26
N HIS A 233 -3.06 1.12 11.63
CA HIS A 233 -4.30 0.84 12.36
C HIS A 233 -5.40 1.85 11.98
N GLN A 234 -6.66 1.51 12.31
CA GLN A 234 -7.79 2.40 12.06
C GLN A 234 -7.76 3.57 13.07
N GLY A 235 -7.87 4.78 12.60
CA GLY A 235 -7.84 6.00 13.42
C GLY A 235 -6.74 7.00 13.05
N GLN A 236 -5.73 6.60 12.30
CA GLN A 236 -4.81 7.53 11.64
C GLN A 236 -5.46 8.07 10.36
N ALA A 237 -6.39 9.01 10.52
CA ALA A 237 -6.82 9.81 9.38
C ALA A 237 -5.60 10.60 8.89
N HIS A 238 -5.26 10.43 7.62
CA HIS A 238 -4.27 11.25 6.93
C HIS A 238 -4.70 12.73 7.10
N GLN A 239 -3.97 13.48 7.92
CA GLN A 239 -4.09 14.94 7.93
C GLN A 239 -3.34 15.43 6.69
N PRO A 240 -4.00 15.98 5.68
CA PRO A 240 -3.32 16.70 4.61
C PRO A 240 -2.55 17.84 5.27
N GLY A 241 -1.29 18.02 4.87
CA GLY A 241 -0.30 18.89 5.46
C GLY A 241 -0.88 20.23 5.94
N GLY A 242 -0.71 20.49 7.24
CA GLY A 242 -1.08 21.77 7.83
C GLY A 242 -0.25 22.86 7.18
N ASP A 243 -0.94 23.80 6.55
CA ASP A 243 -0.37 25.05 6.10
C ASP A 243 0.34 25.72 7.27
N ALA A 244 1.62 26.00 7.08
CA ALA A 244 2.41 26.81 7.99
C ALA A 244 1.71 28.17 8.18
N GLN A 245 1.14 28.38 9.35
CA GLN A 245 0.70 29.72 9.77
C GLN A 245 1.91 30.64 9.84
N VAL A 246 1.97 31.58 8.91
CA VAL A 246 2.87 32.72 8.97
C VAL A 246 2.45 33.60 10.16
N PRO A 247 3.34 33.90 11.12
CA PRO A 247 3.00 34.84 12.18
C PRO A 247 2.85 36.24 11.57
N SER A 248 1.68 36.86 11.77
CA SER A 248 1.44 38.27 11.49
C SER A 248 2.08 39.07 12.62
N ASP A 249 3.19 39.74 12.33
CA ASP A 249 3.72 40.84 13.14
C ASP A 249 2.72 42.01 13.14
N SER A 250 2.39 42.45 14.34
CA SER A 250 1.81 43.76 14.64
C SER A 250 2.56 44.38 15.77
#